data_58a9f901ba8dfb1e6a897f9139aeabdf
#
_entry.id   58a9f901ba8dfb1e6a897f9139aeabdf
#
_cell.length_a   1.000
_cell.length_b   1.000
_cell.length_c   1.000
_cell.angle_alpha   90.00
_cell.angle_beta   90.00
_cell.angle_gamma   90.00
#
_symmetry.space_group_name_H-M   'P 1'
#
loop_
_entity.id
_entity.type
_entity.pdbx_description
1 polymer ?
#
loop_
_entity_poly.entity_id
_entity_poly.type
_entity_poly.pdbx_seq_one_letter_code
_entity_poly.pdbx_strand_id
1 'polypeptide(L)'
;MFDAKIKTLALITMSLLAPYSYAQERPTHRIVGGSAVQAPSWMVAIGNHVDNKWDNYCGGTLIDKDWVLTAAHCVEGSRLSGMQAAIGVTDLSKRHPRSVVDQIIMHETYRNNFVQNLGSNVEDIESDIALLHLRTPSTNGVLAISDRDSTSDYQKGRSEFTAWGYGGIDPDATLSSPQLLSVNLTFQGFKDLWTFTPTQTHIFAGGVVGKDTCQGDSGGPLTDQHGLVGVTSYGGNRCATGQAGGYTFAPMFRDWIAEKMNSVSITNHQLVSLPAGQHTWVSYTVLNTSPDSVTLEGFNTDAPALLNECPNSLAPGAKCNLKVRFDANFTPDTYKLYKLSINALKPNGSSQRLDASLVAITTKKPDTGSSIGGGSSSGSGSHSSSESSSSSSSGGGSLGLFSLLLLPLAWRRKL
;
A
#
# COMPACT_ATOMS: atom_id res chain seq x y z
N MET A 1 -7.98 100.38 -11.89
CA MET A 1 -8.42 100.22 -13.27
C MET A 1 -7.80 98.93 -13.80
N PHE A 2 -8.54 98.00 -14.31
CA PHE A 2 -8.28 96.67 -14.85
C PHE A 2 -8.29 95.50 -13.84
N ASP A 3 -9.44 94.90 -13.82
CA ASP A 3 -9.77 93.51 -13.38
C ASP A 3 -9.06 92.50 -14.26
N ALA A 4 -8.44 91.50 -13.67
CA ALA A 4 -8.03 90.31 -14.38
C ALA A 4 -8.56 89.11 -13.62
N LYS A 5 -9.64 88.52 -14.07
CA LYS A 5 -10.24 87.26 -13.59
C LYS A 5 -9.35 86.09 -13.98
N ILE A 6 -8.74 85.45 -13.00
CA ILE A 6 -8.03 84.17 -13.17
C ILE A 6 -9.07 83.04 -13.05
N LYS A 7 -9.30 82.34 -14.16
CA LYS A 7 -10.10 81.09 -14.16
C LYS A 7 -9.20 79.92 -13.74
N THR A 8 -9.43 79.40 -12.55
CA THR A 8 -8.79 78.18 -12.07
C THR A 8 -9.42 76.96 -12.76
N LEU A 9 -8.63 76.30 -13.60
CA LEU A 9 -9.01 75.01 -14.26
C LEU A 9 -8.62 73.86 -13.30
N ALA A 10 -9.60 73.25 -12.67
CA ALA A 10 -9.39 72.07 -11.82
C ALA A 10 -9.23 70.85 -12.73
N LEU A 11 -8.00 70.30 -12.85
CA LEU A 11 -7.75 68.98 -13.44
C LEU A 11 -8.12 67.92 -12.40
N ILE A 12 -9.21 67.19 -12.66
CA ILE A 12 -9.56 65.96 -11.93
C ILE A 12 -8.74 64.84 -12.55
N THR A 13 -7.66 64.43 -11.89
CA THR A 13 -6.95 63.20 -12.18
C THR A 13 -7.71 62.03 -11.58
N MET A 14 -8.45 61.31 -12.41
CA MET A 14 -9.14 60.07 -12.06
C MET A 14 -8.10 58.95 -12.04
N SER A 15 -7.55 58.66 -10.84
CA SER A 15 -6.67 57.54 -10.64
C SER A 15 -7.45 56.23 -10.79
N LEU A 16 -7.23 55.50 -11.90
CA LEU A 16 -7.68 54.15 -12.12
C LEU A 16 -6.97 53.23 -11.11
N LEU A 17 -7.59 52.98 -9.95
CA LEU A 17 -7.23 51.90 -9.08
C LEU A 17 -7.71 50.61 -9.74
N ALA A 18 -6.84 49.97 -10.53
CA ALA A 18 -7.04 48.56 -10.89
C ALA A 18 -7.02 47.74 -9.61
N PRO A 19 -8.00 46.85 -9.37
CA PRO A 19 -7.91 45.92 -8.27
C PRO A 19 -6.76 44.95 -8.57
N TYR A 20 -5.66 45.09 -7.85
CA TYR A 20 -4.68 44.00 -7.77
C TYR A 20 -5.39 42.80 -7.13
N SER A 21 -5.91 41.90 -7.96
CA SER A 21 -6.26 40.56 -7.54
C SER A 21 -4.96 39.87 -7.14
N TYR A 22 -4.64 39.92 -5.86
CA TYR A 22 -3.73 38.94 -5.27
C TYR A 22 -4.43 37.60 -5.46
N ALA A 23 -4.07 36.89 -6.51
CA ALA A 23 -4.27 35.44 -6.53
C ALA A 23 -3.44 34.92 -5.36
N GLN A 24 -4.10 34.72 -4.25
CA GLN A 24 -3.56 33.98 -3.12
C GLN A 24 -3.36 32.56 -3.67
N GLU A 25 -2.15 32.27 -4.16
CA GLU A 25 -1.74 30.90 -4.39
C GLU A 25 -1.99 30.17 -3.08
N ARG A 26 -3.03 29.36 -3.04
CA ARG A 26 -3.22 28.42 -1.93
C ARG A 26 -1.96 27.58 -1.92
N PRO A 27 -1.22 27.52 -0.81
CA PRO A 27 -0.07 26.65 -0.73
C PRO A 27 -0.61 25.23 -0.98
N THR A 28 -0.24 24.66 -2.11
CA THR A 28 -0.54 23.28 -2.46
C THR A 28 0.42 22.40 -1.65
N HIS A 29 0.15 22.26 -0.35
CA HIS A 29 0.90 21.35 0.52
C HIS A 29 0.48 19.92 0.19
N ARG A 30 1.45 19.08 -0.13
CA ARG A 30 1.28 17.74 -0.67
C ARG A 30 2.40 16.86 -0.11
N ILE A 31 2.17 15.58 0.27
CA ILE A 31 2.70 14.99 1.48
C ILE A 31 2.55 16.09 2.50
N VAL A 32 1.95 15.97 3.60
CA VAL A 32 1.64 17.17 4.40
C VAL A 32 2.92 17.99 4.60
N GLY A 33 2.94 19.24 4.06
CA GLY A 33 4.13 20.10 4.08
C GLY A 33 5.25 19.78 3.08
N GLY A 34 5.01 18.88 2.12
CA GLY A 34 5.96 18.53 1.07
C GLY A 34 5.86 19.39 -0.19
N SER A 35 6.71 19.11 -1.17
CA SER A 35 6.78 19.78 -2.46
C SER A 35 6.69 18.78 -3.60
N ALA A 36 6.08 19.18 -4.73
CA ALA A 36 6.08 18.39 -5.95
C ALA A 36 7.50 18.28 -6.52
N VAL A 37 7.89 17.08 -6.90
CA VAL A 37 9.24 16.79 -7.40
C VAL A 37 9.18 15.88 -8.63
N GLN A 38 10.26 15.88 -9.41
CA GLN A 38 10.47 14.87 -10.44
C GLN A 38 10.74 13.51 -9.76
N ALA A 39 10.10 12.47 -10.25
CA ALA A 39 10.32 11.15 -9.71
C ALA A 39 11.74 10.67 -9.99
N PRO A 40 12.50 10.30 -8.96
CA PRO A 40 13.71 9.51 -9.15
C PRO A 40 13.37 8.19 -9.85
N SER A 41 14.31 7.66 -10.62
CA SER A 41 14.10 6.44 -11.40
C SER A 41 13.72 5.20 -10.56
N TRP A 42 14.10 5.18 -9.30
CA TRP A 42 13.84 4.09 -8.35
C TRP A 42 12.53 4.24 -7.56
N MET A 43 11.83 5.37 -7.67
CA MET A 43 10.55 5.56 -6.96
C MET A 43 9.46 4.68 -7.57
N VAL A 44 8.71 3.98 -6.73
CA VAL A 44 7.67 3.05 -7.15
C VAL A 44 6.33 3.46 -6.53
N ALA A 45 5.26 3.43 -7.32
CA ALA A 45 3.90 3.37 -6.84
C ALA A 45 3.33 1.96 -7.08
N ILE A 46 2.74 1.38 -6.05
CA ILE A 46 2.13 0.03 -6.09
C ILE A 46 0.62 0.19 -6.15
N GLY A 47 -0.01 -0.53 -7.05
CA GLY A 47 -1.45 -0.47 -7.23
C GLY A 47 -2.03 -1.70 -7.91
N ASN A 48 -3.35 -1.75 -7.97
CA ASN A 48 -4.10 -2.79 -8.66
C ASN A 48 -4.82 -2.22 -9.88
N HIS A 49 -4.92 -3.04 -10.91
CA HIS A 49 -5.75 -2.75 -12.07
C HIS A 49 -7.12 -3.41 -11.89
N VAL A 50 -8.12 -2.59 -11.57
CA VAL A 50 -9.50 -3.03 -11.33
C VAL A 50 -10.42 -2.23 -12.25
N ASP A 51 -11.34 -2.89 -12.95
CA ASP A 51 -12.37 -2.26 -13.81
C ASP A 51 -11.81 -1.20 -14.78
N ASN A 52 -10.69 -1.52 -15.44
CA ASN A 52 -9.98 -0.63 -16.37
C ASN A 52 -9.41 0.65 -15.74
N LYS A 53 -9.39 0.75 -14.42
CA LYS A 53 -8.72 1.81 -13.68
C LYS A 53 -7.56 1.22 -12.90
N TRP A 54 -6.50 1.98 -12.83
CA TRP A 54 -5.39 1.68 -11.94
C TRP A 54 -5.51 2.56 -10.70
N ASP A 55 -5.48 1.92 -9.55
CA ASP A 55 -5.58 2.55 -8.25
C ASP A 55 -4.33 2.23 -7.46
N ASN A 56 -3.53 3.27 -7.14
CA ASN A 56 -2.35 3.14 -6.31
C ASN A 56 -2.73 3.30 -4.84
N TYR A 57 -2.16 2.46 -4.00
CA TYR A 57 -2.46 2.46 -2.57
C TYR A 57 -1.20 2.49 -1.69
N CYS A 58 -0.03 2.19 -2.25
CA CYS A 58 1.23 2.18 -1.54
C CYS A 58 2.38 2.67 -2.43
N GLY A 59 3.48 3.02 -1.78
CA GLY A 59 4.77 3.28 -2.38
C GLY A 59 5.69 2.05 -2.34
N GLY A 60 6.87 2.21 -2.92
CA GLY A 60 7.95 1.23 -2.90
C GLY A 60 9.24 1.81 -3.43
N THR A 61 10.30 1.03 -3.34
CA THR A 61 11.64 1.39 -3.84
C THR A 61 12.18 0.28 -4.73
N LEU A 62 12.58 0.61 -5.95
CA LEU A 62 13.31 -0.33 -6.81
C LEU A 62 14.73 -0.46 -6.28
N ILE A 63 15.04 -1.60 -5.64
CA ILE A 63 16.35 -1.88 -5.02
C ILE A 63 17.25 -2.75 -5.90
N ASP A 64 16.65 -3.45 -6.85
CA ASP A 64 17.30 -4.21 -7.92
C ASP A 64 16.42 -4.18 -9.17
N LYS A 65 16.93 -4.63 -10.33
CA LYS A 65 16.18 -4.61 -11.60
C LYS A 65 14.85 -5.34 -11.52
N ASP A 66 14.78 -6.40 -10.73
CA ASP A 66 13.62 -7.28 -10.60
C ASP A 66 12.92 -7.15 -9.24
N TRP A 67 13.44 -6.33 -8.32
CA TRP A 67 12.97 -6.31 -6.96
C TRP A 67 12.58 -4.92 -6.47
N VAL A 68 11.37 -4.85 -5.95
CA VAL A 68 10.84 -3.68 -5.24
C VAL A 68 10.73 -4.00 -3.77
N LEU A 69 11.26 -3.12 -2.92
CA LEU A 69 11.10 -3.14 -1.48
C LEU A 69 9.90 -2.28 -1.10
N THR A 70 9.03 -2.78 -0.22
CA THR A 70 7.84 -2.10 0.27
C THR A 70 7.51 -2.54 1.70
N ALA A 71 6.44 -2.02 2.30
CA ALA A 71 5.94 -2.48 3.59
C ALA A 71 5.12 -3.78 3.44
N ALA A 72 5.19 -4.65 4.44
CA ALA A 72 4.43 -5.90 4.44
C ALA A 72 2.91 -5.64 4.52
N HIS A 73 2.47 -4.65 5.31
CA HIS A 73 1.05 -4.30 5.41
C HIS A 73 0.46 -3.84 4.06
N CYS A 74 1.27 -3.34 3.12
CA CYS A 74 0.83 -2.97 1.78
C CYS A 74 0.38 -4.17 0.93
N VAL A 75 0.92 -5.34 1.21
CA VAL A 75 0.71 -6.55 0.41
C VAL A 75 -0.01 -7.66 1.17
N GLU A 76 -0.22 -7.44 2.45
CA GLU A 76 -1.05 -8.27 3.30
C GLU A 76 -2.48 -8.34 2.73
N GLY A 77 -2.98 -9.55 2.52
CA GLY A 77 -4.30 -9.75 1.92
C GLY A 77 -4.44 -9.35 0.45
N SER A 78 -3.39 -8.84 -0.16
CA SER A 78 -3.40 -8.48 -1.58
C SER A 78 -3.36 -9.72 -2.46
N ARG A 79 -4.15 -9.69 -3.55
CA ARG A 79 -4.05 -10.71 -4.58
C ARG A 79 -2.94 -10.34 -5.54
N LEU A 80 -2.06 -11.29 -5.83
CA LEU A 80 -1.00 -11.13 -6.84
C LEU A 80 -1.59 -10.80 -8.23
N SER A 81 -2.78 -11.34 -8.52
CA SER A 81 -3.50 -11.07 -9.77
C SER A 81 -3.93 -9.60 -9.83
N GLY A 82 -3.38 -8.87 -10.78
CA GLY A 82 -3.67 -7.46 -11.01
C GLY A 82 -2.71 -6.47 -10.32
N MET A 83 -1.82 -6.94 -9.44
CA MET A 83 -0.83 -6.09 -8.81
C MET A 83 0.22 -5.61 -9.82
N GLN A 84 0.45 -4.32 -9.85
CA GLN A 84 1.37 -3.66 -10.76
C GLN A 84 2.17 -2.59 -10.04
N ALA A 85 3.38 -2.32 -10.54
CA ALA A 85 4.29 -1.29 -10.10
C ALA A 85 4.50 -0.24 -11.20
N ALA A 86 4.26 1.03 -10.90
CA ALA A 86 4.64 2.16 -11.74
C ALA A 86 5.97 2.73 -11.23
N ILE A 87 7.01 2.73 -12.07
CA ILE A 87 8.38 3.00 -11.66
C ILE A 87 8.88 4.29 -12.30
N GLY A 88 9.39 5.23 -11.51
CA GLY A 88 9.94 6.51 -11.97
C GLY A 88 8.88 7.47 -12.54
N VAL A 89 7.64 7.38 -12.10
CA VAL A 89 6.52 8.16 -12.63
C VAL A 89 6.31 9.42 -11.80
N THR A 90 6.41 10.59 -12.39
CA THR A 90 6.20 11.86 -11.70
C THR A 90 4.72 12.17 -11.47
N ASP A 91 3.86 11.79 -12.41
CA ASP A 91 2.43 12.12 -12.40
C ASP A 91 1.60 10.90 -12.80
N LEU A 92 0.97 10.27 -11.81
CA LEU A 92 0.18 9.06 -11.96
C LEU A 92 -1.15 9.30 -12.69
N SER A 93 -1.59 10.55 -12.84
CA SER A 93 -2.79 10.89 -13.62
C SER A 93 -2.57 10.74 -15.13
N LYS A 94 -1.32 10.73 -15.57
CA LYS A 94 -0.95 10.56 -16.98
C LYS A 94 -0.79 9.08 -17.31
N ARG A 95 -0.90 8.76 -18.59
CA ARG A 95 -0.60 7.40 -19.06
C ARG A 95 0.88 7.07 -18.81
N HIS A 96 1.14 5.97 -18.14
CA HIS A 96 2.50 5.51 -17.82
C HIS A 96 2.61 3.98 -17.93
N PRO A 97 3.82 3.45 -18.18
CA PRO A 97 4.06 2.00 -18.17
C PRO A 97 3.96 1.47 -16.73
N ARG A 98 3.59 0.19 -16.61
CA ARG A 98 3.53 -0.52 -15.34
C ARG A 98 4.10 -1.92 -15.50
N SER A 99 4.87 -2.34 -14.52
CA SER A 99 5.42 -3.69 -14.44
C SER A 99 4.49 -4.59 -13.64
N VAL A 100 4.27 -5.82 -14.11
CA VAL A 100 3.47 -6.80 -13.38
C VAL A 100 4.29 -7.41 -12.26
N VAL A 101 3.73 -7.46 -11.06
CA VAL A 101 4.28 -8.19 -9.93
C VAL A 101 3.86 -9.65 -10.05
N ASP A 102 4.80 -10.59 -9.90
CA ASP A 102 4.52 -12.02 -10.01
C ASP A 102 4.97 -12.85 -8.80
N GLN A 103 5.56 -12.21 -7.79
CA GLN A 103 5.81 -12.83 -6.49
C GLN A 103 5.79 -11.77 -5.37
N ILE A 104 5.29 -12.18 -4.20
CA ILE A 104 5.26 -11.40 -2.96
C ILE A 104 5.96 -12.21 -1.88
N ILE A 105 6.94 -11.63 -1.20
CA ILE A 105 7.64 -12.22 -0.06
C ILE A 105 7.56 -11.25 1.10
N MET A 106 6.71 -11.54 2.09
CA MET A 106 6.65 -10.80 3.34
C MET A 106 7.68 -11.33 4.32
N HIS A 107 8.23 -10.48 5.18
CA HIS A 107 9.15 -10.93 6.20
C HIS A 107 8.47 -11.96 7.14
N GLU A 108 9.16 -13.03 7.51
CA GLU A 108 8.58 -14.15 8.24
C GLU A 108 8.08 -13.75 9.62
N THR A 109 8.77 -12.81 10.29
CA THR A 109 8.36 -12.29 11.60
C THR A 109 7.05 -11.52 11.49
N TYR A 110 6.91 -10.62 10.49
CA TYR A 110 5.66 -9.90 10.25
C TYR A 110 4.50 -10.87 9.99
N ARG A 111 4.69 -11.85 9.11
CA ARG A 111 3.69 -12.87 8.81
C ARG A 111 3.24 -13.64 10.04
N ASN A 112 4.17 -14.05 10.91
CA ASN A 112 3.85 -14.77 12.11
C ASN A 112 3.07 -13.92 13.11
N ASN A 113 3.45 -12.65 13.25
CA ASN A 113 2.76 -11.69 14.10
C ASN A 113 1.34 -11.42 13.59
N PHE A 114 1.18 -11.21 12.29
CA PHE A 114 -0.13 -11.06 11.66
C PHE A 114 -1.05 -12.25 11.96
N VAL A 115 -0.56 -13.48 11.75
CA VAL A 115 -1.32 -14.70 12.00
C VAL A 115 -1.66 -14.86 13.49
N GLN A 116 -0.74 -14.53 14.40
CA GLN A 116 -0.97 -14.61 15.85
C GLN A 116 -2.00 -13.58 16.33
N ASN A 117 -2.02 -12.41 15.69
CA ASN A 117 -2.89 -11.29 16.05
C ASN A 117 -4.27 -11.33 15.35
N LEU A 118 -4.53 -12.35 14.50
CA LEU A 118 -5.84 -12.53 13.89
C LEU A 118 -6.91 -12.67 15.00
N GLY A 119 -7.81 -11.67 15.04
CA GLY A 119 -8.85 -11.58 16.06
C GLY A 119 -8.45 -10.87 17.35
N SER A 120 -7.22 -10.38 17.47
CA SER A 120 -6.80 -9.46 18.54
C SER A 120 -6.78 -8.00 18.03
N ASN A 121 -6.88 -7.04 18.97
CA ASN A 121 -6.77 -5.61 18.65
C ASN A 121 -5.31 -5.10 18.77
N VAL A 122 -4.35 -6.02 18.83
CA VAL A 122 -2.92 -5.68 18.95
C VAL A 122 -2.28 -5.84 17.59
N GLU A 123 -1.91 -4.74 16.99
CA GLU A 123 -1.10 -4.72 15.78
C GLU A 123 0.37 -4.86 16.22
N ASP A 124 1.02 -5.94 15.83
CA ASP A 124 2.46 -6.08 15.90
C ASP A 124 3.05 -5.73 14.55
N ILE A 125 3.65 -4.56 14.48
CA ILE A 125 4.21 -3.96 13.26
C ILE A 125 5.72 -4.20 13.12
N GLU A 126 6.32 -5.01 13.98
CA GLU A 126 7.73 -5.38 13.83
C GLU A 126 7.96 -6.08 12.49
N SER A 127 9.07 -5.73 11.85
CA SER A 127 9.46 -6.27 10.53
C SER A 127 8.42 -6.03 9.42
N ASP A 128 7.79 -4.86 9.42
CA ASP A 128 6.86 -4.43 8.36
C ASP A 128 7.62 -4.15 7.06
N ILE A 129 8.02 -5.21 6.37
CA ILE A 129 8.81 -5.17 5.15
C ILE A 129 8.48 -6.36 4.24
N ALA A 130 8.44 -6.10 2.93
CA ALA A 130 8.18 -7.10 1.91
C ALA A 130 8.96 -6.82 0.62
N LEU A 131 9.26 -7.88 -0.11
CA LEU A 131 9.83 -7.86 -1.45
C LEU A 131 8.76 -8.23 -2.47
N LEU A 132 8.72 -7.48 -3.58
CA LEU A 132 7.92 -7.78 -4.76
C LEU A 132 8.86 -8.09 -5.93
N HIS A 133 8.67 -9.24 -6.56
CA HIS A 133 9.40 -9.58 -7.78
C HIS A 133 8.63 -9.09 -9.00
N LEU A 134 9.33 -8.44 -9.92
CA LEU A 134 8.79 -7.95 -11.19
C LEU A 134 8.91 -9.04 -12.26
N ARG A 135 7.83 -9.32 -12.98
CA ARG A 135 7.82 -10.31 -14.05
C ARG A 135 8.85 -10.01 -15.15
N THR A 136 9.11 -8.75 -15.39
CA THR A 136 10.05 -8.26 -16.40
C THR A 136 11.00 -7.28 -15.72
N PRO A 137 12.31 -7.49 -15.85
CA PRO A 137 13.31 -6.58 -15.30
C PRO A 137 13.07 -5.13 -15.72
N SER A 138 13.21 -4.23 -14.77
CA SER A 138 13.17 -2.79 -15.02
C SER A 138 14.48 -2.31 -15.64
N THR A 139 14.41 -1.34 -16.53
CA THR A 139 15.58 -0.61 -17.05
C THR A 139 15.88 0.65 -16.27
N ASN A 140 15.04 0.97 -15.26
CA ASN A 140 15.21 2.15 -14.41
C ASN A 140 16.41 1.98 -13.46
N GLY A 141 16.94 3.11 -13.00
CA GLY A 141 17.99 3.09 -11.96
C GLY A 141 17.42 2.64 -10.62
N VAL A 142 18.24 1.95 -9.85
CA VAL A 142 17.91 1.41 -8.53
C VAL A 142 18.45 2.30 -7.41
N LEU A 143 17.92 2.17 -6.20
CA LEU A 143 18.43 2.81 -5.00
C LEU A 143 19.02 1.74 -4.08
N ALA A 144 20.30 1.87 -3.75
CA ALA A 144 20.93 1.00 -2.77
C ALA A 144 20.39 1.26 -1.35
N ILE A 145 20.37 0.22 -0.52
CA ILE A 145 20.11 0.37 0.90
C ILE A 145 21.29 1.09 1.54
N SER A 146 21.02 2.08 2.40
CA SER A 146 22.03 2.87 3.11
C SER A 146 23.05 1.97 3.82
N ASP A 147 24.32 2.30 3.74
CA ASP A 147 25.40 1.62 4.45
C ASP A 147 25.45 1.96 5.95
N ARG A 148 24.68 2.94 6.37
CA ARG A 148 24.51 3.33 7.78
C ARG A 148 23.53 2.40 8.47
N ASP A 149 24.03 1.49 9.29
CA ASP A 149 23.21 0.46 9.97
C ASP A 149 23.27 0.54 11.50
N SER A 150 24.02 1.50 12.03
CA SER A 150 24.16 1.71 13.47
C SER A 150 23.31 2.89 13.96
N THR A 151 22.80 2.77 15.17
CA THR A 151 22.09 3.88 15.85
C THR A 151 22.99 5.10 16.07
N SER A 152 24.32 4.90 16.13
CA SER A 152 25.31 5.98 16.25
C SER A 152 25.51 6.81 14.99
N ASP A 153 25.05 6.32 13.84
CA ASP A 153 25.17 7.02 12.56
C ASP A 153 24.23 8.23 12.45
N TYR A 154 23.24 8.30 13.33
CA TYR A 154 22.20 9.32 13.29
C TYR A 154 22.15 10.14 14.57
N GLN A 155 21.97 11.45 14.42
CA GLN A 155 21.89 12.38 15.52
C GLN A 155 20.49 12.98 15.62
N LYS A 156 19.80 12.74 16.77
CA LYS A 156 18.47 13.26 17.03
C LYS A 156 18.41 14.78 16.85
N GLY A 157 17.44 15.24 16.07
CA GLY A 157 17.22 16.65 15.77
C GLY A 157 18.22 17.27 14.79
N ARG A 158 19.14 16.46 14.19
CA ARG A 158 20.16 16.95 13.25
C ARG A 158 20.23 16.15 11.95
N SER A 159 20.15 14.82 12.04
CA SER A 159 20.13 14.00 10.80
C SER A 159 18.80 14.23 10.09
N GLU A 160 18.88 14.49 8.79
CA GLU A 160 17.73 14.75 7.94
C GLU A 160 17.55 13.64 6.93
N PHE A 161 16.31 13.36 6.64
CA PHE A 161 15.86 12.39 5.64
C PHE A 161 14.88 13.05 4.68
N THR A 162 14.74 12.47 3.51
CA THR A 162 13.68 12.81 2.58
C THR A 162 12.72 11.63 2.46
N ALA A 163 11.45 11.85 2.76
CA ALA A 163 10.37 10.90 2.48
C ALA A 163 9.68 11.25 1.16
N TRP A 164 9.24 10.23 0.43
CA TRP A 164 8.69 10.33 -0.92
C TRP A 164 7.39 9.55 -1.03
N GLY A 165 6.39 10.10 -1.74
CA GLY A 165 5.15 9.37 -1.97
C GLY A 165 4.08 10.12 -2.75
N TYR A 166 2.93 9.45 -2.95
CA TYR A 166 1.74 9.94 -3.66
C TYR A 166 0.51 9.96 -2.75
N GLY A 167 0.73 9.88 -1.43
CA GLY A 167 -0.32 9.75 -0.43
C GLY A 167 -1.11 11.01 -0.14
N GLY A 168 -1.76 11.00 1.03
CA GLY A 168 -2.61 12.09 1.52
C GLY A 168 -1.85 13.40 1.68
N ILE A 169 -2.54 14.50 1.38
CA ILE A 169 -1.98 15.86 1.35
C ILE A 169 -2.57 16.78 2.43
N ASP A 170 -3.46 16.25 3.22
CA ASP A 170 -4.07 16.89 4.36
C ASP A 170 -4.02 15.96 5.59
N PRO A 171 -4.12 16.48 6.80
CA PRO A 171 -3.98 15.68 8.01
C PRO A 171 -4.97 14.52 8.16
N ASP A 172 -6.12 14.61 7.53
CA ASP A 172 -7.18 13.59 7.57
C ASP A 172 -7.16 12.68 6.33
N ALA A 173 -6.16 12.84 5.44
CA ALA A 173 -5.98 12.10 4.18
C ALA A 173 -7.23 12.09 3.28
N THR A 174 -8.02 13.14 3.31
CA THR A 174 -9.24 13.28 2.48
C THR A 174 -8.91 13.61 1.02
N LEU A 175 -7.74 14.14 0.79
CA LEU A 175 -7.20 14.50 -0.52
C LEU A 175 -5.89 13.75 -0.77
N SER A 176 -5.67 13.29 -1.99
CA SER A 176 -4.43 12.66 -2.43
C SER A 176 -3.82 13.42 -3.63
N SER A 177 -2.55 13.18 -3.90
CA SER A 177 -1.87 13.77 -5.05
C SER A 177 -1.51 12.71 -6.08
N PRO A 178 -1.88 12.91 -7.37
CA PRO A 178 -1.34 12.09 -8.43
C PRO A 178 0.15 12.39 -8.74
N GLN A 179 0.65 13.55 -8.29
CA GLN A 179 2.06 13.92 -8.48
C GLN A 179 2.91 13.43 -7.33
N LEU A 180 4.12 12.98 -7.63
CA LEU A 180 5.09 12.62 -6.61
C LEU A 180 5.49 13.83 -5.78
N LEU A 181 5.58 13.60 -4.49
CA LEU A 181 5.93 14.60 -3.51
C LEU A 181 7.09 14.12 -2.66
N SER A 182 7.80 15.07 -2.07
CA SER A 182 8.81 14.79 -1.06
C SER A 182 8.74 15.80 0.09
N VAL A 183 9.15 15.34 1.28
CA VAL A 183 9.28 16.17 2.47
C VAL A 183 10.56 15.83 3.22
N ASN A 184 11.23 16.87 3.73
CA ASN A 184 12.38 16.67 4.61
C ASN A 184 11.91 16.50 6.06
N LEU A 185 12.36 15.41 6.66
CA LEU A 185 12.02 14.98 8.01
C LEU A 185 13.28 14.83 8.85
N THR A 186 13.21 15.22 10.11
CA THR A 186 14.34 15.14 11.02
C THR A 186 14.28 13.88 11.85
N PHE A 187 15.42 13.21 12.04
CA PHE A 187 15.57 12.02 12.87
C PHE A 187 15.15 12.27 14.32
N GLN A 188 14.32 11.36 14.88
CA GLN A 188 13.80 11.44 16.23
C GLN A 188 14.28 10.31 17.15
N GLY A 189 14.77 9.21 16.62
CA GLY A 189 15.30 8.09 17.40
C GLY A 189 14.96 6.72 16.84
N PHE A 190 15.35 5.70 17.62
CA PHE A 190 15.04 4.29 17.41
C PHE A 190 14.16 3.76 18.57
N LYS A 191 13.33 4.60 19.15
CA LYS A 191 12.46 4.23 20.25
C LYS A 191 11.02 4.34 19.77
N ASP A 192 10.27 3.25 19.92
CA ASP A 192 8.86 3.24 19.64
C ASP A 192 8.16 4.36 20.43
N LEU A 193 7.38 5.18 19.75
CA LEU A 193 6.71 6.34 20.32
C LEU A 193 5.50 5.98 21.18
N TRP A 194 4.96 4.77 20.98
CA TRP A 194 3.75 4.30 21.64
C TRP A 194 4.06 3.47 22.89
N THR A 195 5.02 2.55 22.77
CA THR A 195 5.42 1.65 23.86
C THR A 195 6.59 2.20 24.65
N PHE A 196 7.30 3.21 24.12
CA PHE A 196 8.54 3.77 24.66
C PHE A 196 9.66 2.74 24.84
N THR A 197 9.57 1.61 24.13
CA THR A 197 10.61 0.58 24.08
C THR A 197 11.61 0.87 22.97
N PRO A 198 12.91 0.61 23.17
CA PRO A 198 13.87 0.64 22.08
C PRO A 198 13.51 -0.43 21.04
N THR A 199 13.54 -0.05 19.76
CA THR A 199 13.40 -1.00 18.64
C THR A 199 14.61 -0.89 17.74
N GLN A 200 15.03 -2.02 17.18
CA GLN A 200 16.06 -2.05 16.14
C GLN A 200 15.44 -2.12 14.75
N THR A 201 14.16 -2.43 14.67
CA THR A 201 13.44 -2.64 13.40
C THR A 201 12.85 -1.37 12.82
N HIS A 202 12.73 -0.28 13.62
CA HIS A 202 12.15 0.98 13.18
C HIS A 202 13.02 2.18 13.51
N ILE A 203 13.03 3.14 12.59
CA ILE A 203 13.59 4.48 12.74
C ILE A 203 12.45 5.50 12.72
N PHE A 204 12.54 6.53 13.54
CA PHE A 204 11.49 7.55 13.65
C PHE A 204 11.99 8.89 13.11
N ALA A 205 11.19 9.52 12.26
CA ALA A 205 11.50 10.81 11.65
C ALA A 205 10.25 11.70 11.58
N GLY A 206 10.45 13.03 11.57
CA GLY A 206 9.39 14.04 11.56
C GLY A 206 9.25 14.73 12.91
N GLY A 207 8.07 14.71 13.52
CA GLY A 207 7.82 15.36 14.81
C GLY A 207 7.59 16.87 14.71
N VAL A 208 7.34 17.39 13.50
CA VAL A 208 7.05 18.80 13.24
C VAL A 208 5.62 18.94 12.73
N VAL A 209 4.84 19.80 13.37
CA VAL A 209 3.46 20.10 12.93
C VAL A 209 3.49 20.62 11.48
N GLY A 210 2.64 20.05 10.64
CA GLY A 210 2.52 20.43 9.24
C GLY A 210 3.50 19.74 8.30
N LYS A 211 4.34 18.78 8.78
CA LYS A 211 5.25 17.99 7.93
C LYS A 211 5.23 16.52 8.32
N ASP A 212 4.77 15.65 7.41
CA ASP A 212 4.72 14.20 7.64
C ASP A 212 4.44 13.42 6.35
N THR A 213 4.68 12.11 6.38
CA THR A 213 4.05 11.13 5.50
C THR A 213 2.61 10.86 5.93
N CYS A 214 1.77 10.39 5.01
CA CYS A 214 0.35 10.16 5.26
C CYS A 214 -0.13 8.86 4.59
N GLN A 215 -1.43 8.52 4.75
CA GLN A 215 -2.02 7.35 4.11
C GLN A 215 -1.76 7.37 2.60
N GLY A 216 -1.31 6.23 2.06
CA GLY A 216 -0.89 6.09 0.67
C GLY A 216 0.61 6.32 0.42
N ASP A 217 1.36 6.88 1.39
CA ASP A 217 2.83 6.92 1.36
C ASP A 217 3.45 5.63 1.92
N SER A 218 2.66 4.78 2.56
CA SER A 218 3.05 3.45 3.08
C SER A 218 3.88 2.67 2.08
N GLY A 219 4.94 2.02 2.54
CA GLY A 219 5.88 1.28 1.69
C GLY A 219 6.86 2.15 0.90
N GLY A 220 6.61 3.46 0.83
CA GLY A 220 7.50 4.42 0.16
C GLY A 220 8.82 4.63 0.89
N PRO A 221 9.83 5.18 0.20
CA PRO A 221 11.17 5.33 0.73
C PRO A 221 11.34 6.52 1.69
N LEU A 222 12.12 6.29 2.73
CA LEU A 222 12.81 7.31 3.51
C LEU A 222 14.29 7.24 3.15
N THR A 223 14.87 8.33 2.63
CA THR A 223 16.23 8.35 2.08
C THR A 223 17.11 9.39 2.76
N ASP A 224 18.43 9.12 2.75
CA ASP A 224 19.46 10.11 2.98
C ASP A 224 20.46 10.14 1.80
N GLN A 225 21.60 10.82 1.99
CA GLN A 225 22.67 10.85 0.97
C GLN A 225 23.38 9.49 0.77
N HIS A 226 23.17 8.51 1.65
CA HIS A 226 23.77 7.17 1.62
C HIS A 226 22.83 6.13 1.00
N GLY A 227 21.57 6.47 0.75
CA GLY A 227 20.61 5.58 0.10
C GLY A 227 19.28 5.44 0.83
N LEU A 228 18.68 4.26 0.72
CA LEU A 228 17.43 3.90 1.36
C LEU A 228 17.66 3.60 2.84
N VAL A 229 17.13 4.45 3.70
CA VAL A 229 17.22 4.32 5.16
C VAL A 229 16.01 3.57 5.73
N GLY A 230 14.81 3.88 5.22
CA GLY A 230 13.59 3.34 5.79
C GLY A 230 12.49 3.12 4.78
N VAL A 231 11.53 2.30 5.17
CA VAL A 231 10.28 2.02 4.46
C VAL A 231 9.13 2.57 5.30
N THR A 232 8.32 3.47 4.74
CA THR A 232 7.19 4.08 5.46
C THR A 232 6.25 3.01 5.98
N SER A 233 6.05 2.96 7.30
CA SER A 233 5.30 1.90 7.97
C SER A 233 4.05 2.45 8.66
N TYR A 234 4.18 3.26 9.70
CA TYR A 234 3.04 3.74 10.46
C TYR A 234 3.23 5.15 11.02
N GLY A 235 2.14 5.75 11.46
CA GLY A 235 2.11 7.08 12.07
C GLY A 235 0.89 7.28 12.96
N GLY A 236 0.64 8.52 13.34
CA GLY A 236 -0.57 8.88 14.08
C GLY A 236 -1.84 8.72 13.28
N ASN A 237 -3.00 8.68 13.94
CA ASN A 237 -4.33 8.62 13.30
C ASN A 237 -4.59 9.81 12.35
N ARG A 238 -3.89 10.91 12.55
CA ARG A 238 -3.89 12.11 11.70
C ARG A 238 -2.45 12.47 11.40
N CYS A 239 -2.19 12.78 10.14
CA CYS A 239 -0.85 13.10 9.67
C CYS A 239 -0.42 14.51 10.12
N ALA A 240 0.90 14.71 10.26
CA ALA A 240 1.51 16.03 10.52
C ALA A 240 1.03 16.76 11.77
N THR A 241 0.62 16.04 12.80
CA THR A 241 0.17 16.59 14.08
C THR A 241 1.31 16.86 15.06
N GLY A 242 2.57 16.66 14.64
CA GLY A 242 3.75 16.83 15.48
C GLY A 242 4.23 15.54 16.13
N GLN A 243 3.65 14.41 15.77
CA GLN A 243 4.20 13.08 16.08
C GLN A 243 5.17 12.67 14.97
N ALA A 244 6.23 11.93 15.33
CA ALA A 244 7.13 11.36 14.33
C ALA A 244 6.54 10.09 13.74
N GLY A 245 6.66 9.91 12.43
CA GLY A 245 6.31 8.67 11.74
C GLY A 245 7.34 7.57 12.02
N GLY A 246 6.90 6.31 11.98
CA GLY A 246 7.72 5.10 12.08
C GLY A 246 8.01 4.55 10.68
N TYR A 247 9.28 4.23 10.45
CA TYR A 247 9.78 3.67 9.20
C TYR A 247 10.52 2.39 9.51
N THR A 248 10.21 1.30 8.82
CA THR A 248 11.00 0.07 8.96
C THR A 248 12.43 0.34 8.52
N PHE A 249 13.41 0.13 9.41
CA PHE A 249 14.81 0.47 9.20
C PHE A 249 15.46 -0.52 8.24
N ALA A 250 15.47 -0.20 6.95
CA ALA A 250 15.88 -1.08 5.86
C ALA A 250 17.29 -1.70 6.04
N PRO A 251 18.32 -1.00 6.58
CA PRO A 251 19.63 -1.57 6.81
C PRO A 251 19.65 -2.83 7.69
N MET A 252 18.72 -2.96 8.63
CA MET A 252 18.62 -4.14 9.50
C MET A 252 18.16 -5.40 8.75
N PHE A 253 17.58 -5.24 7.58
CA PHE A 253 17.04 -6.35 6.78
C PHE A 253 17.90 -6.71 5.57
N ARG A 254 19.13 -6.17 5.47
CA ARG A 254 20.04 -6.41 4.33
C ARG A 254 20.27 -7.90 4.06
N ASP A 255 20.56 -8.65 5.10
CA ASP A 255 20.86 -10.09 4.97
C ASP A 255 19.63 -10.86 4.52
N TRP A 256 18.45 -10.54 5.08
CA TRP A 256 17.18 -11.12 4.66
C TRP A 256 16.88 -10.78 3.19
N ILE A 257 17.04 -9.51 2.79
CA ILE A 257 16.83 -9.06 1.42
C ILE A 257 17.77 -9.81 0.48
N ALA A 258 19.07 -9.86 0.81
CA ALA A 258 20.08 -10.54 -0.01
C ALA A 258 19.80 -12.04 -0.11
N GLU A 259 19.39 -12.69 0.99
CA GLU A 259 18.98 -14.09 0.98
C GLU A 259 17.81 -14.32 0.03
N LYS A 260 16.72 -13.54 0.17
CA LYS A 260 15.50 -13.74 -0.66
C LYS A 260 15.74 -13.45 -2.14
N MET A 261 16.59 -12.49 -2.45
CA MET A 261 16.93 -12.13 -3.83
C MET A 261 17.88 -13.12 -4.51
N ASN A 262 18.61 -13.96 -3.77
CA ASN A 262 19.64 -14.86 -4.30
C ASN A 262 19.41 -16.34 -3.92
N SER A 263 18.17 -16.72 -3.62
CA SER A 263 17.83 -18.10 -3.25
C SER A 263 16.54 -18.53 -3.91
N VAL A 264 16.14 -19.77 -3.64
CA VAL A 264 14.79 -20.20 -3.99
C VAL A 264 13.79 -19.56 -3.01
N SER A 265 12.74 -19.00 -3.53
CA SER A 265 11.70 -18.34 -2.72
C SER A 265 10.30 -18.78 -3.15
N ILE A 266 9.33 -18.59 -2.28
CA ILE A 266 7.91 -18.83 -2.54
C ILE A 266 7.11 -17.60 -2.12
N THR A 267 6.02 -17.27 -2.84
CA THR A 267 5.02 -16.37 -2.29
C THR A 267 4.58 -16.94 -0.94
N ASN A 268 4.93 -16.28 0.16
CA ASN A 268 4.92 -16.95 1.46
C ASN A 268 3.67 -16.68 2.30
N HIS A 269 2.80 -15.76 1.84
CA HIS A 269 1.55 -15.47 2.53
C HIS A 269 0.46 -15.07 1.53
N GLN A 270 -0.74 -15.60 1.73
CA GLN A 270 -1.93 -15.25 0.96
C GLN A 270 -3.13 -15.11 1.91
N LEU A 271 -4.03 -14.19 1.58
CA LEU A 271 -5.31 -14.06 2.25
C LEU A 271 -6.41 -14.17 1.20
N VAL A 272 -7.44 -14.94 1.49
CA VAL A 272 -8.61 -15.10 0.63
C VAL A 272 -9.88 -15.05 1.46
N SER A 273 -10.89 -14.38 0.93
CA SER A 273 -12.22 -14.30 1.53
C SER A 273 -13.27 -14.76 0.51
N LEU A 274 -14.14 -15.68 0.89
CA LEU A 274 -15.21 -16.21 0.05
C LEU A 274 -16.52 -16.34 0.81
N PRO A 275 -17.67 -16.11 0.15
CA PRO A 275 -18.98 -16.47 0.69
C PRO A 275 -19.10 -17.97 1.00
N ALA A 276 -19.83 -18.29 2.06
CA ALA A 276 -20.09 -19.67 2.45
C ALA A 276 -20.63 -20.53 1.29
N GLY A 277 -20.06 -21.71 1.12
CA GLY A 277 -20.39 -22.68 0.07
C GLY A 277 -19.62 -22.49 -1.25
N GLN A 278 -18.76 -21.48 -1.35
CA GLN A 278 -17.89 -21.31 -2.50
C GLN A 278 -16.52 -21.95 -2.31
N HIS A 279 -15.77 -22.12 -3.37
CA HIS A 279 -14.38 -22.59 -3.36
C HIS A 279 -13.54 -21.84 -4.39
N THR A 280 -12.23 -21.83 -4.17
CA THR A 280 -11.24 -21.25 -5.09
C THR A 280 -9.90 -21.94 -4.99
N TRP A 281 -9.05 -21.73 -5.97
CA TRP A 281 -7.65 -22.08 -5.95
C TRP A 281 -6.80 -20.83 -5.73
N VAL A 282 -5.87 -20.89 -4.79
CA VAL A 282 -4.93 -19.81 -4.47
C VAL A 282 -3.55 -20.22 -4.95
N SER A 283 -2.94 -19.39 -5.80
CA SER A 283 -1.65 -19.69 -6.43
C SER A 283 -0.49 -19.16 -5.59
N TYR A 284 0.57 -19.97 -5.49
CA TYR A 284 1.85 -19.65 -4.89
C TYR A 284 2.93 -19.78 -5.96
N THR A 285 3.64 -18.70 -6.24
CA THR A 285 4.77 -18.72 -7.17
C THR A 285 6.01 -19.17 -6.41
N VAL A 286 6.69 -20.19 -6.93
CA VAL A 286 8.05 -20.59 -6.54
C VAL A 286 8.99 -20.03 -7.60
N LEU A 287 10.02 -19.30 -7.16
CA LEU A 287 11.02 -18.67 -8.03
C LEU A 287 12.42 -19.07 -7.58
N ASN A 288 13.27 -19.48 -8.51
CA ASN A 288 14.67 -19.77 -8.24
C ASN A 288 15.55 -18.62 -8.75
N THR A 289 15.98 -17.74 -7.87
CA THR A 289 16.95 -16.68 -8.15
C THR A 289 18.39 -17.07 -7.81
N SER A 290 18.61 -18.30 -7.29
CA SER A 290 19.94 -18.81 -7.05
C SER A 290 20.67 -19.14 -8.36
N PRO A 291 22.01 -19.23 -8.38
CA PRO A 291 22.77 -19.57 -9.57
C PRO A 291 22.66 -21.06 -9.98
N ASP A 292 22.14 -21.90 -9.09
CA ASP A 292 22.09 -23.35 -9.29
C ASP A 292 20.66 -23.82 -9.60
N SER A 293 20.53 -24.90 -10.39
CA SER A 293 19.28 -25.64 -10.49
C SER A 293 19.00 -26.36 -9.17
N VAL A 294 17.74 -26.35 -8.73
CA VAL A 294 17.32 -27.02 -7.49
C VAL A 294 16.29 -28.10 -7.77
N THR A 295 16.29 -29.16 -6.95
CA THR A 295 15.24 -30.17 -6.98
C THR A 295 14.16 -29.79 -5.98
N LEU A 296 12.89 -29.76 -6.40
CA LEU A 296 11.75 -29.49 -5.55
C LEU A 296 11.12 -30.79 -5.11
N GLU A 297 11.00 -30.98 -3.78
CA GLU A 297 10.47 -32.21 -3.18
C GLU A 297 9.74 -31.94 -1.87
N GLY A 298 9.08 -32.95 -1.31
CA GLY A 298 8.47 -32.84 0.02
C GLY A 298 7.30 -31.84 0.07
N PHE A 299 6.51 -31.77 -0.99
CA PHE A 299 5.32 -30.93 -1.06
C PHE A 299 4.31 -31.36 0.00
N ASN A 300 3.95 -30.49 0.92
CA ASN A 300 3.02 -30.79 2.01
C ASN A 300 2.10 -29.59 2.28
N THR A 301 0.81 -29.89 2.57
CA THR A 301 -0.18 -28.90 2.98
C THR A 301 -1.28 -29.56 3.81
N ASP A 302 -1.88 -28.80 4.72
CA ASP A 302 -3.08 -29.17 5.48
C ASP A 302 -4.38 -28.62 4.84
N ALA A 303 -4.28 -27.98 3.68
CA ALA A 303 -5.44 -27.55 2.90
C ALA A 303 -6.15 -28.74 2.20
N PRO A 304 -7.42 -28.59 1.78
CA PRO A 304 -8.21 -29.65 1.19
C PRO A 304 -7.58 -30.32 -0.07
N ALA A 305 -6.82 -29.56 -0.86
CA ALA A 305 -6.09 -30.09 -2.01
C ALA A 305 -4.92 -29.21 -2.41
N LEU A 306 -3.89 -29.84 -2.98
CA LEU A 306 -2.71 -29.22 -3.59
C LEU A 306 -2.61 -29.64 -5.05
N LEU A 307 -2.47 -28.68 -5.94
CA LEU A 307 -2.11 -28.90 -7.34
C LEU A 307 -0.66 -28.41 -7.53
N ASN A 308 0.22 -29.33 -7.88
CA ASN A 308 1.62 -29.05 -8.16
C ASN A 308 1.81 -28.91 -9.68
N GLU A 309 2.14 -27.69 -10.12
CA GLU A 309 2.49 -27.38 -11.51
C GLU A 309 4.01 -27.16 -11.68
N CYS A 310 4.81 -27.48 -10.64
CA CYS A 310 6.26 -27.34 -10.67
C CYS A 310 6.94 -28.57 -11.26
N PRO A 311 8.01 -28.41 -12.06
CA PRO A 311 8.87 -29.51 -12.45
C PRO A 311 9.68 -30.00 -11.24
N ASN A 312 10.20 -31.23 -11.34
CA ASN A 312 11.08 -31.76 -10.28
C ASN A 312 12.38 -30.94 -10.12
N SER A 313 12.87 -30.34 -11.21
CA SER A 313 14.08 -29.49 -11.19
C SER A 313 13.71 -28.11 -11.71
N LEU A 314 14.05 -27.09 -10.94
CA LEU A 314 13.81 -25.68 -11.23
C LEU A 314 15.13 -24.98 -11.53
N ALA A 315 15.35 -24.60 -12.78
CA ALA A 315 16.56 -23.93 -13.23
C ALA A 315 16.71 -22.50 -12.66
N PRO A 316 17.92 -21.91 -12.66
CA PRO A 316 18.11 -20.51 -12.35
C PRO A 316 17.19 -19.59 -13.16
N GLY A 317 16.59 -18.60 -12.52
CA GLY A 317 15.63 -17.68 -13.11
C GLY A 317 14.26 -18.29 -13.46
N ALA A 318 14.09 -19.61 -13.31
CA ALA A 318 12.83 -20.26 -13.59
C ALA A 318 11.82 -20.11 -12.44
N LYS A 319 10.53 -20.13 -12.81
CA LYS A 319 9.42 -20.10 -11.86
C LYS A 319 8.36 -21.13 -12.21
N CYS A 320 7.61 -21.55 -11.18
CA CYS A 320 6.48 -22.44 -11.31
C CYS A 320 5.41 -22.09 -10.27
N ASN A 321 4.25 -22.74 -10.35
CA ASN A 321 3.15 -22.47 -9.44
C ASN A 321 2.72 -23.71 -8.67
N LEU A 322 2.41 -23.49 -7.41
CA LEU A 322 1.61 -24.40 -6.59
C LEU A 322 0.25 -23.77 -6.39
N LYS A 323 -0.81 -24.57 -6.39
CA LYS A 323 -2.16 -24.08 -6.10
C LYS A 323 -2.75 -24.85 -4.94
N VAL A 324 -3.26 -24.11 -3.97
CA VAL A 324 -3.92 -24.67 -2.78
C VAL A 324 -5.40 -24.39 -2.89
N ARG A 325 -6.22 -25.41 -2.64
CA ARG A 325 -7.67 -25.25 -2.67
C ARG A 325 -8.16 -24.74 -1.33
N PHE A 326 -9.04 -23.75 -1.39
CA PHE A 326 -9.83 -23.26 -0.29
C PHE A 326 -11.30 -23.52 -0.53
N ASP A 327 -11.97 -24.18 0.43
CA ASP A 327 -13.40 -24.40 0.46
C ASP A 327 -14.00 -23.62 1.64
N ALA A 328 -14.89 -22.65 1.34
CA ALA A 328 -15.58 -21.84 2.35
C ALA A 328 -16.75 -22.60 2.97
N ASN A 329 -16.44 -23.70 3.67
CA ASN A 329 -17.39 -24.66 4.27
C ASN A 329 -17.40 -24.64 5.80
N PHE A 330 -16.89 -23.59 6.42
CA PHE A 330 -16.88 -23.39 7.86
C PHE A 330 -17.70 -22.15 8.25
N THR A 331 -17.85 -21.91 9.55
CA THR A 331 -18.70 -20.84 10.10
C THR A 331 -18.39 -19.48 9.44
N PRO A 332 -19.40 -18.75 8.93
CA PRO A 332 -19.19 -17.40 8.43
C PRO A 332 -18.54 -16.47 9.46
N ASP A 333 -17.78 -15.49 8.94
CA ASP A 333 -17.04 -14.50 9.73
C ASP A 333 -15.96 -15.11 10.64
N THR A 334 -15.49 -16.32 10.29
CA THR A 334 -14.33 -16.97 10.90
C THR A 334 -13.25 -17.22 9.88
N TYR A 335 -12.05 -17.59 10.35
CA TYR A 335 -10.91 -17.88 9.48
C TYR A 335 -10.32 -19.25 9.77
N LYS A 336 -9.61 -19.80 8.79
CA LYS A 336 -8.69 -20.93 8.92
C LYS A 336 -7.32 -20.54 8.37
N LEU A 337 -6.29 -21.03 9.02
CA LEU A 337 -4.92 -20.95 8.57
C LEU A 337 -4.51 -22.28 7.96
N TYR A 338 -4.18 -22.29 6.67
CA TYR A 338 -3.57 -23.43 6.01
C TYR A 338 -2.08 -23.20 5.83
N LYS A 339 -1.30 -24.24 5.96
CA LYS A 339 0.15 -24.24 5.78
C LYS A 339 0.52 -24.97 4.51
N LEU A 340 1.55 -24.48 3.84
CA LEU A 340 2.17 -25.11 2.68
C LEU A 340 3.67 -25.13 2.91
N SER A 341 4.33 -26.25 2.67
CA SER A 341 5.78 -26.33 2.69
C SER A 341 6.30 -27.19 1.56
N ILE A 342 7.50 -26.85 1.07
CA ILE A 342 8.30 -27.62 0.12
C ILE A 342 9.76 -27.52 0.51
N ASN A 343 10.57 -28.47 0.05
CA ASN A 343 12.02 -28.43 0.16
C ASN A 343 12.63 -28.17 -1.21
N ALA A 344 13.61 -27.26 -1.25
CA ALA A 344 14.46 -27.02 -2.41
C ALA A 344 15.86 -27.61 -2.10
N LEU A 345 16.22 -28.70 -2.77
CA LEU A 345 17.48 -29.38 -2.62
C LEU A 345 18.48 -28.83 -3.64
N LYS A 346 19.61 -28.30 -3.16
CA LYS A 346 20.71 -27.78 -3.98
C LYS A 346 21.65 -28.92 -4.44
N PRO A 347 22.43 -28.72 -5.52
CA PRO A 347 23.39 -29.75 -6.00
C PRO A 347 24.43 -30.19 -4.97
N ASN A 348 24.77 -29.33 -4.04
CA ASN A 348 25.71 -29.62 -2.94
C ASN A 348 25.09 -30.47 -1.80
N GLY A 349 23.83 -30.91 -1.93
CA GLY A 349 23.10 -31.69 -0.94
C GLY A 349 22.46 -30.88 0.18
N SER A 350 22.65 -29.56 0.23
CA SER A 350 21.95 -28.73 1.20
C SER A 350 20.47 -28.54 0.79
N SER A 351 19.57 -28.57 1.79
CA SER A 351 18.13 -28.38 1.58
C SER A 351 17.68 -27.07 2.22
N GLN A 352 16.90 -26.29 1.46
CA GLN A 352 16.22 -25.11 1.95
C GLN A 352 14.72 -25.41 2.03
N ARG A 353 14.15 -25.24 3.23
CA ARG A 353 12.70 -25.35 3.42
C ARG A 353 12.05 -24.03 3.08
N LEU A 354 10.99 -24.10 2.27
CA LEU A 354 10.14 -22.96 1.91
C LEU A 354 8.77 -23.16 2.54
N ASP A 355 8.37 -22.21 3.35
CA ASP A 355 7.08 -22.22 4.06
C ASP A 355 6.18 -21.11 3.56
N ALA A 356 4.91 -21.46 3.35
CA ALA A 356 3.88 -20.50 2.98
C ALA A 356 2.61 -20.74 3.82
N SER A 357 1.73 -19.73 3.85
CA SER A 357 0.48 -19.80 4.57
C SER A 357 -0.67 -19.18 3.77
N LEU A 358 -1.87 -19.71 3.98
CA LEU A 358 -3.12 -19.17 3.48
C LEU A 358 -4.03 -18.86 4.64
N VAL A 359 -4.36 -17.58 4.84
CA VAL A 359 -5.47 -17.19 5.72
C VAL A 359 -6.74 -17.18 4.88
N ALA A 360 -7.65 -18.09 5.20
CA ALA A 360 -8.88 -18.29 4.47
C ALA A 360 -10.06 -17.85 5.32
N ILE A 361 -10.86 -16.91 4.84
CA ILE A 361 -12.00 -16.34 5.54
C ILE A 361 -13.29 -16.76 4.84
N THR A 362 -14.24 -17.32 5.60
CA THR A 362 -15.60 -17.54 5.12
C THR A 362 -16.47 -16.37 5.50
N THR A 363 -17.16 -15.75 4.53
CA THR A 363 -18.13 -14.68 4.78
C THR A 363 -19.56 -15.20 4.68
N LYS A 364 -20.50 -14.41 5.17
CA LYS A 364 -21.93 -14.70 4.98
C LYS A 364 -22.27 -14.75 3.49
N LYS A 365 -23.14 -15.67 3.12
CA LYS A 365 -23.70 -15.70 1.76
C LYS A 365 -24.51 -14.42 1.55
N PRO A 366 -24.34 -13.70 0.42
CA PRO A 366 -25.21 -12.58 0.09
C PRO A 366 -26.67 -13.04 0.12
N ASP A 367 -27.54 -12.29 0.80
CA ASP A 367 -28.99 -12.53 0.73
C ASP A 367 -29.42 -12.37 -0.72
N THR A 368 -29.67 -13.47 -1.39
CA THR A 368 -30.40 -13.45 -2.66
C THR A 368 -31.83 -13.05 -2.31
N GLY A 369 -32.15 -11.76 -2.49
CA GLY A 369 -33.45 -11.19 -2.15
C GLY A 369 -34.59 -12.08 -2.58
N SER A 370 -35.44 -12.43 -1.60
CA SER A 370 -36.64 -13.20 -1.75
C SER A 370 -37.44 -12.58 -2.88
N SER A 371 -37.69 -13.34 -3.94
CA SER A 371 -38.63 -13.01 -5.00
C SER A 371 -39.98 -12.72 -4.31
N ILE A 372 -40.44 -11.49 -4.41
CA ILE A 372 -41.77 -11.11 -3.99
C ILE A 372 -42.73 -11.94 -4.85
N GLY A 373 -43.27 -12.98 -4.24
CA GLY A 373 -44.39 -13.73 -4.77
C GLY A 373 -45.60 -12.80 -4.86
N GLY A 374 -46.06 -12.52 -6.07
CA GLY A 374 -47.27 -11.79 -6.32
C GLY A 374 -48.47 -12.52 -5.73
N GLY A 375 -49.06 -11.96 -4.66
CA GLY A 375 -50.39 -12.30 -4.12
C GLY A 375 -51.33 -11.19 -4.50
N SER A 376 -52.16 -11.43 -5.51
CA SER A 376 -53.36 -10.63 -5.80
C SER A 376 -54.34 -10.73 -4.65
N SER A 377 -54.70 -9.61 -4.02
CA SER A 377 -55.99 -9.47 -3.34
C SER A 377 -56.49 -8.05 -3.49
N SER A 378 -57.62 -7.99 -4.16
CA SER A 378 -58.48 -6.86 -4.35
C SER A 378 -59.08 -6.33 -3.02
N GLY A 379 -59.11 -5.01 -2.85
CA GLY A 379 -59.80 -4.35 -1.74
C GLY A 379 -59.83 -2.84 -1.91
N SER A 380 -60.99 -2.34 -2.26
CA SER A 380 -61.40 -0.96 -2.51
C SER A 380 -61.33 -0.05 -1.29
N GLY A 381 -61.05 1.27 -1.47
CA GLY A 381 -61.42 2.28 -0.47
C GLY A 381 -60.64 3.59 -0.53
N SER A 382 -61.08 4.48 -1.35
CA SER A 382 -61.32 5.96 -1.26
C SER A 382 -60.34 6.91 -0.53
N HIS A 383 -59.95 7.92 -1.32
CA HIS A 383 -59.78 9.38 -1.09
C HIS A 383 -58.79 9.90 -0.01
N SER A 384 -57.84 10.68 -0.37
CA SER A 384 -57.90 12.11 -0.71
C SER A 384 -56.50 12.67 -1.08
N SER A 385 -56.58 13.60 -1.98
CA SER A 385 -55.66 14.52 -2.61
C SER A 385 -54.62 15.25 -1.75
N SER A 386 -53.41 15.42 -2.26
CA SER A 386 -52.87 16.74 -2.63
C SER A 386 -51.56 16.64 -3.37
N GLU A 387 -51.49 17.40 -4.45
CA GLU A 387 -50.43 17.68 -5.40
C GLU A 387 -49.12 18.18 -4.74
N SER A 388 -47.94 17.96 -5.29
CA SER A 388 -47.42 18.64 -6.47
C SER A 388 -46.02 18.14 -6.90
N SER A 389 -45.93 17.95 -8.20
CA SER A 389 -44.91 18.28 -9.21
C SER A 389 -43.49 17.77 -9.08
N SER A 390 -43.15 16.85 -9.97
CA SER A 390 -42.27 16.89 -11.17
C SER A 390 -40.76 16.98 -10.86
N SER A 391 -39.93 16.12 -11.40
CA SER A 391 -39.65 15.81 -12.80
C SER A 391 -38.74 14.59 -12.96
N SER A 392 -38.96 13.91 -14.03
CA SER A 392 -38.27 12.79 -14.69
C SER A 392 -36.77 12.88 -14.84
N SER A 393 -36.06 11.74 -14.73
CA SER A 393 -35.40 11.14 -15.91
C SER A 393 -34.85 9.75 -15.60
N SER A 394 -35.09 8.89 -16.55
CA SER A 394 -34.70 7.51 -16.74
C SER A 394 -33.19 7.27 -16.80
N GLY A 395 -32.76 6.07 -16.35
CA GLY A 395 -31.46 5.52 -16.68
C GLY A 395 -31.16 4.26 -15.88
N GLY A 396 -31.48 3.10 -16.41
CA GLY A 396 -31.12 1.82 -15.85
C GLY A 396 -29.62 1.55 -15.96
N GLY A 397 -29.05 0.97 -14.93
CA GLY A 397 -27.69 0.48 -14.92
C GLY A 397 -27.48 -0.39 -13.69
N SER A 398 -27.52 -1.69 -13.90
CA SER A 398 -27.18 -2.71 -12.92
C SER A 398 -25.75 -2.52 -12.46
N LEU A 399 -25.56 -2.07 -11.23
CA LEU A 399 -24.26 -2.03 -10.56
C LEU A 399 -24.16 -3.22 -9.60
N GLY A 400 -23.38 -4.22 -10.01
CA GLY A 400 -22.84 -5.21 -9.11
C GLY A 400 -21.81 -4.56 -8.20
N LEU A 401 -22.24 -4.15 -7.00
CA LEU A 401 -21.35 -3.68 -5.93
C LEU A 401 -20.63 -4.87 -5.31
N PHE A 402 -19.40 -5.12 -5.74
CA PHE A 402 -18.40 -5.78 -4.92
C PHE A 402 -17.64 -4.70 -4.12
N SER A 403 -18.30 -4.20 -3.09
CA SER A 403 -17.59 -3.46 -2.04
C SER A 403 -16.77 -4.45 -1.24
N LEU A 404 -15.45 -4.43 -1.43
CA LEU A 404 -14.50 -4.87 -0.43
C LEU A 404 -14.72 -3.97 0.80
N LEU A 405 -15.38 -4.51 1.81
CA LEU A 405 -15.36 -3.96 3.15
C LEU A 405 -13.93 -4.13 3.70
N LEU A 406 -13.06 -3.18 3.39
CA LEU A 406 -12.03 -2.77 4.32
C LEU A 406 -12.80 -2.16 5.49
N LEU A 407 -13.02 -2.95 6.54
CA LEU A 407 -13.53 -2.44 7.80
C LEU A 407 -12.51 -1.41 8.31
N PRO A 408 -12.87 -0.13 8.39
CA PRO A 408 -12.11 0.77 9.24
C PRO A 408 -12.41 0.32 10.67
N LEU A 409 -11.45 -0.32 11.33
CA LEU A 409 -11.44 -0.50 12.77
C LEU A 409 -11.39 0.90 13.40
N ALA A 410 -12.57 1.49 13.54
CA ALA A 410 -12.77 2.71 14.31
C ALA A 410 -12.53 2.38 15.78
N TRP A 411 -11.37 2.69 16.27
CA TRP A 411 -11.04 2.68 17.68
C TRP A 411 -11.86 3.73 18.42
N ARG A 412 -12.91 3.28 19.11
CA ARG A 412 -13.48 4.06 20.23
C ARG A 412 -12.73 3.66 21.50
N ARG A 413 -11.78 4.47 21.92
CA ARG A 413 -11.36 4.50 23.33
C ARG A 413 -12.45 5.20 24.13
N LYS A 414 -13.02 4.47 25.12
CA LYS A 414 -13.55 5.09 26.34
C LYS A 414 -12.42 5.26 27.31
N LEU A 415 -12.35 6.45 27.87
CA LEU A 415 -11.56 6.81 29.06
C LEU A 415 -11.88 5.87 30.23
#